data_d1bb7e786decf2beef33853df26e1521
#
_entry.id   d1bb7e786decf2beef33853df26e1521
#
_cell.length_a   1.000
_cell.length_b   1.000
_cell.length_c   1.000
_cell.angle_alpha   90.00
_cell.angle_beta   90.00
_cell.angle_gamma   90.00
#
_symmetry.space_group_name_H-M   'P 1'
#
loop_
_entity.id
_entity.type
_entity.pdbx_description
1 polymer ?
#
loop_
_entity_poly.entity_id
_entity_poly.type
_entity_poly.pdbx_seq_one_letter_code
_entity_poly.pdbx_strand_id
1 'polypeptide(L)'
;MFSKIIQSYAKGNLIVQICIGIALGILIGISSKEISEIANLLGILFTSALKAIAPMLVFILILTSICTKDFSQSGSKIKNIIILYIVGTFFASACAVLANFFFPVKLVLDGVQTATNSSPTHMSDIFKDLLFKIVDNPINALSSGNYLGILTWAIAGGIALKHCSNEAKQVFIDINEGVLKIVKFVVKLAPFGIFGLVANSVAQTGAQGLLSYVKLLILLVATMLFVTFVINALIVFFYTRKNPFPLIFICLRHSAFFAFFTRSSAANIPVNMALCAKLGIDKEFYGISIPLGATINMAGAAVTIAILSLTAANTVGIEISLLQAFLLSIIATFAACGASGVAGGSLLLIPLACSLFNIDYDIAMKVVAIGFIIGVIQDSVETALNSSTDVLFTAICSKNELNYNIK
;
A
#
# COMPACT_ATOMS: atom_id res chain seq x y z
N MET A 1 -27.46 13.35 23.79
CA MET A 1 -26.97 11.98 23.88
C MET A 1 -26.22 11.59 22.60
N PHE A 2 -26.79 11.74 21.40
CA PHE A 2 -26.19 11.42 20.11
C PHE A 2 -24.83 12.14 19.85
N SER A 3 -24.70 13.42 20.16
CA SER A 3 -23.46 14.18 19.96
C SER A 3 -22.29 13.67 20.82
N LYS A 4 -22.57 13.20 22.04
CA LYS A 4 -21.55 12.61 22.92
C LYS A 4 -21.09 11.23 22.42
N ILE A 5 -22.00 10.43 21.84
CA ILE A 5 -21.68 9.11 21.26
C ILE A 5 -20.79 9.32 20.02
N ILE A 6 -21.13 10.24 19.12
CA ILE A 6 -20.35 10.58 17.93
C ILE A 6 -18.97 11.12 18.32
N GLN A 7 -18.88 11.99 19.32
CA GLN A 7 -17.59 12.49 19.83
C GLN A 7 -16.74 11.40 20.49
N SER A 8 -17.35 10.48 21.23
CA SER A 8 -16.67 9.35 21.83
C SER A 8 -16.17 8.37 20.77
N TYR A 9 -16.97 8.12 19.73
CA TYR A 9 -16.58 7.32 18.57
C TYR A 9 -15.41 7.96 17.81
N ALA A 10 -15.48 9.26 17.50
CA ALA A 10 -14.46 9.98 16.76
C ALA A 10 -13.10 10.04 17.49
N LYS A 11 -13.09 9.94 18.83
CA LYS A 11 -11.90 9.89 19.68
C LYS A 11 -11.41 8.46 19.96
N GLY A 12 -12.21 7.45 19.64
CA GLY A 12 -11.90 6.04 19.87
C GLY A 12 -10.74 5.54 18.99
N ASN A 13 -10.07 4.51 19.47
CA ASN A 13 -9.02 3.84 18.68
C ASN A 13 -9.67 3.06 17.52
N LEU A 14 -9.38 3.47 16.28
CA LEU A 14 -9.93 2.87 15.07
C LEU A 14 -9.67 1.36 14.98
N ILE A 15 -8.51 0.89 15.46
CA ILE A 15 -8.16 -0.54 15.47
C ILE A 15 -9.15 -1.32 16.33
N VAL A 16 -9.40 -0.83 17.55
CA VAL A 16 -10.35 -1.48 18.47
C VAL A 16 -11.75 -1.50 17.87
N GLN A 17 -12.18 -0.41 17.26
CA GLN A 17 -13.48 -0.32 16.59
C GLN A 17 -13.61 -1.31 15.43
N ILE A 18 -12.55 -1.48 14.61
CA ILE A 18 -12.52 -2.48 13.54
C ILE A 18 -12.59 -3.90 14.13
N CYS A 19 -11.80 -4.21 15.15
CA CYS A 19 -11.84 -5.52 15.80
C CYS A 19 -13.24 -5.85 16.36
N ILE A 20 -13.90 -4.87 16.98
CA ILE A 20 -15.30 -5.02 17.43
C ILE A 20 -16.23 -5.25 16.24
N GLY A 21 -16.07 -4.48 15.15
CA GLY A 21 -16.83 -4.68 13.91
C GLY A 21 -16.69 -6.08 13.33
N ILE A 22 -15.46 -6.61 13.28
CA ILE A 22 -15.17 -7.98 12.82
C ILE A 22 -15.87 -9.01 13.73
N ALA A 23 -15.70 -8.89 15.06
CA ALA A 23 -16.29 -9.82 16.01
C ALA A 23 -17.83 -9.86 15.92
N LEU A 24 -18.45 -8.68 15.87
CA LEU A 24 -19.91 -8.56 15.69
C LEU A 24 -20.36 -9.07 14.32
N GLY A 25 -19.57 -8.83 13.26
CA GLY A 25 -19.85 -9.35 11.92
C GLY A 25 -19.84 -10.87 11.88
N ILE A 26 -18.84 -11.52 12.51
CA ILE A 26 -18.81 -12.99 12.65
C ILE A 26 -20.03 -13.51 13.39
N LEU A 27 -20.38 -12.91 14.54
CA LEU A 27 -21.53 -13.33 15.34
C LEU A 27 -22.84 -13.26 14.56
N ILE A 28 -23.07 -12.16 13.84
CA ILE A 28 -24.28 -11.98 13.01
C ILE A 28 -24.27 -12.93 11.82
N GLY A 29 -23.10 -13.08 11.14
CA GLY A 29 -22.97 -13.98 10.01
C GLY A 29 -23.29 -15.44 10.31
N ILE A 30 -22.97 -15.90 11.52
CA ILE A 30 -23.33 -17.25 12.00
C ILE A 30 -24.79 -17.31 12.41
N SER A 31 -25.37 -16.23 12.98
CA SER A 31 -26.69 -16.26 13.63
C SER A 31 -27.85 -16.10 12.67
N SER A 32 -27.75 -15.22 11.67
CA SER A 32 -28.86 -14.92 10.76
C SER A 32 -28.38 -14.43 9.39
N LYS A 33 -28.79 -15.13 8.34
CA LYS A 33 -28.51 -14.73 6.97
C LYS A 33 -29.23 -13.44 6.58
N GLU A 34 -30.47 -13.27 6.99
CA GLU A 34 -31.27 -12.08 6.68
C GLU A 34 -30.68 -10.81 7.30
N ILE A 35 -30.26 -10.87 8.59
CA ILE A 35 -29.62 -9.73 9.25
C ILE A 35 -28.26 -9.42 8.59
N SER A 36 -27.56 -10.46 8.15
CA SER A 36 -26.26 -10.30 7.45
C SER A 36 -26.42 -9.59 6.11
N GLU A 37 -27.48 -9.87 5.34
CA GLU A 37 -27.79 -9.18 4.09
C GLU A 37 -28.13 -7.69 4.34
N ILE A 38 -28.86 -7.38 5.38
CA ILE A 38 -29.13 -5.99 5.79
C ILE A 38 -27.84 -5.29 6.23
N ALA A 39 -27.02 -5.94 7.05
CA ALA A 39 -25.73 -5.42 7.49
C ALA A 39 -24.79 -5.15 6.33
N ASN A 40 -24.85 -5.97 5.27
CA ASN A 40 -24.04 -5.82 4.06
C ASN A 40 -24.26 -4.49 3.34
N LEU A 41 -25.39 -3.82 3.50
CA LEU A 41 -25.60 -2.46 2.96
C LEU A 41 -24.53 -1.49 3.47
N LEU A 42 -24.10 -1.60 4.72
CA LEU A 42 -22.99 -0.79 5.26
C LEU A 42 -21.67 -1.14 4.58
N GLY A 43 -21.44 -2.41 4.29
CA GLY A 43 -20.27 -2.89 3.54
C GLY A 43 -20.25 -2.35 2.11
N ILE A 44 -21.39 -2.43 1.42
CA ILE A 44 -21.54 -1.90 0.06
C ILE A 44 -21.33 -0.39 0.02
N LEU A 45 -21.92 0.35 0.96
CA LEU A 45 -21.73 1.81 1.04
C LEU A 45 -20.26 2.19 1.27
N PHE A 46 -19.58 1.48 2.15
CA PHE A 46 -18.16 1.71 2.43
C PHE A 46 -17.29 1.44 1.20
N THR A 47 -17.46 0.30 0.55
CA THR A 47 -16.70 -0.06 -0.66
C THR A 47 -17.01 0.86 -1.83
N SER A 48 -18.27 1.29 -1.99
CA SER A 48 -18.67 2.26 -3.01
C SER A 48 -18.04 3.63 -2.77
N ALA A 49 -17.94 4.08 -1.52
CA ALA A 49 -17.26 5.34 -1.18
C ALA A 49 -15.76 5.28 -1.48
N LEU A 50 -15.10 4.14 -1.18
CA LEU A 50 -13.70 3.92 -1.56
C LEU A 50 -13.52 3.89 -3.08
N LYS A 51 -14.41 3.18 -3.78
CA LYS A 51 -14.43 3.09 -5.25
C LYS A 51 -14.55 4.46 -5.90
N ALA A 52 -15.40 5.32 -5.36
CA ALA A 52 -15.64 6.66 -5.90
C ALA A 52 -14.42 7.59 -5.77
N ILE A 53 -13.68 7.51 -4.65
CA ILE A 53 -12.56 8.43 -4.37
C ILE A 53 -11.21 7.93 -4.89
N ALA A 54 -11.03 6.62 -5.10
CA ALA A 54 -9.75 6.03 -5.42
C ALA A 54 -9.10 6.55 -6.72
N PRO A 55 -9.82 6.69 -7.86
CA PRO A 55 -9.24 7.23 -9.10
C PRO A 55 -8.69 8.65 -8.93
N MET A 56 -9.46 9.52 -8.27
CA MET A 56 -9.08 10.91 -8.01
C MET A 56 -7.89 10.97 -7.05
N LEU A 57 -7.89 10.15 -6.00
CA LEU A 57 -6.77 10.06 -5.07
C LEU A 57 -5.48 9.71 -5.80
N VAL A 58 -5.48 8.63 -6.59
CA VAL A 58 -4.29 8.16 -7.30
C VAL A 58 -3.76 9.21 -8.26
N PHE A 59 -4.65 9.86 -9.03
CA PHE A 59 -4.27 10.92 -9.96
C PHE A 59 -3.57 12.09 -9.25
N ILE A 60 -4.25 12.71 -8.27
CA ILE A 60 -3.75 13.90 -7.56
C ILE A 60 -2.47 13.58 -6.78
N LEU A 61 -2.42 12.43 -6.12
CA LEU A 61 -1.30 12.02 -5.30
C LEU A 61 -0.02 11.83 -6.14
N ILE A 62 -0.10 11.12 -7.27
CA ILE A 62 1.04 10.88 -8.15
C ILE A 62 1.46 12.19 -8.84
N LEU A 63 0.52 12.96 -9.37
CA LEU A 63 0.79 14.26 -9.99
C LEU A 63 1.53 15.18 -9.01
N THR A 64 1.00 15.35 -7.79
CA THR A 64 1.59 16.21 -6.76
C THR A 64 2.98 15.71 -6.36
N SER A 65 3.16 14.40 -6.19
CA SER A 65 4.45 13.80 -5.84
C SER A 65 5.53 14.11 -6.89
N ILE A 66 5.18 14.11 -8.17
CA ILE A 66 6.14 14.35 -9.26
C ILE A 66 6.43 15.85 -9.43
N CYS A 67 5.41 16.70 -9.40
CA CYS A 67 5.60 18.14 -9.65
C CYS A 67 6.29 18.87 -8.49
N THR A 68 6.16 18.38 -7.24
CA THR A 68 6.71 19.07 -6.05
C THR A 68 8.09 18.60 -5.64
N LYS A 69 8.51 17.37 -6.01
CA LYS A 69 9.81 16.83 -5.61
C LYS A 69 10.90 17.23 -6.59
N ASP A 70 11.81 18.06 -6.16
CA ASP A 70 13.01 18.42 -6.93
C ASP A 70 14.23 17.66 -6.41
N PHE A 71 14.69 16.69 -7.21
CA PHE A 71 15.87 15.89 -6.90
C PHE A 71 17.16 16.44 -7.52
N SER A 72 17.09 17.55 -8.27
CA SER A 72 18.21 18.05 -9.09
C SER A 72 19.32 18.71 -8.27
N GLN A 73 19.00 19.24 -7.08
CA GLN A 73 19.97 19.96 -6.23
C GLN A 73 20.60 19.08 -5.14
N SER A 74 20.29 17.79 -5.12
CA SER A 74 20.71 16.88 -4.06
C SER A 74 22.11 16.31 -4.35
N GLY A 75 23.04 16.45 -3.40
CA GLY A 75 24.39 15.89 -3.48
C GLY A 75 24.40 14.37 -3.68
N SER A 76 25.57 13.81 -3.98
CA SER A 76 25.73 12.37 -4.32
C SER A 76 25.13 11.41 -3.27
N LYS A 77 25.14 11.75 -1.99
CA LYS A 77 24.56 10.95 -0.90
C LYS A 77 23.03 10.84 -1.02
N ILE A 78 22.34 11.94 -1.38
CA ILE A 78 20.88 11.94 -1.54
C ILE A 78 20.48 11.13 -2.79
N LYS A 79 21.24 11.23 -3.88
CA LYS A 79 21.03 10.38 -5.06
C LYS A 79 21.13 8.89 -4.70
N ASN A 80 22.16 8.51 -3.94
CA ASN A 80 22.39 7.13 -3.55
C ASN A 80 21.25 6.59 -2.66
N ILE A 81 20.74 7.39 -1.72
CA ILE A 81 19.64 6.96 -0.85
C ILE A 81 18.34 6.78 -1.64
N ILE A 82 18.04 7.67 -2.61
CA ILE A 82 16.87 7.52 -3.49
C ILE A 82 16.95 6.22 -4.30
N ILE A 83 18.12 5.95 -4.90
CA ILE A 83 18.33 4.69 -5.63
C ILE A 83 18.11 3.50 -4.69
N LEU A 84 18.63 3.55 -3.47
CA LEU A 84 18.50 2.46 -2.52
C LEU A 84 17.05 2.24 -2.08
N TYR A 85 16.28 3.30 -1.89
CA TYR A 85 14.84 3.23 -1.60
C TYR A 85 14.06 2.56 -2.75
N ILE A 86 14.32 2.96 -3.99
CA ILE A 86 13.66 2.38 -5.16
C ILE A 86 14.07 0.92 -5.36
N VAL A 87 15.37 0.62 -5.26
CA VAL A 87 15.89 -0.74 -5.41
C VAL A 87 15.36 -1.66 -4.31
N GLY A 88 15.35 -1.19 -3.05
CA GLY A 88 14.80 -1.96 -1.93
C GLY A 88 13.31 -2.26 -2.10
N THR A 89 12.53 -1.25 -2.53
CA THR A 89 11.10 -1.40 -2.82
C THR A 89 10.85 -2.35 -4.00
N PHE A 90 11.68 -2.29 -5.05
CA PHE A 90 11.60 -3.21 -6.20
C PHE A 90 11.89 -4.67 -5.79
N PHE A 91 12.94 -4.90 -5.03
CA PHE A 91 13.24 -6.26 -4.56
C PHE A 91 12.17 -6.79 -3.59
N ALA A 92 11.57 -5.93 -2.79
CA ALA A 92 10.44 -6.31 -1.93
C ALA A 92 9.23 -6.74 -2.78
N SER A 93 8.88 -5.99 -3.82
CA SER A 93 7.82 -6.34 -4.76
C SER A 93 8.13 -7.63 -5.52
N ALA A 94 9.34 -7.78 -6.05
CA ALA A 94 9.76 -9.00 -6.74
C ALA A 94 9.69 -10.24 -5.82
N CYS A 95 10.11 -10.09 -4.56
CA CYS A 95 9.96 -11.12 -3.55
C CYS A 95 8.49 -11.47 -3.30
N ALA A 96 7.60 -10.47 -3.25
CA ALA A 96 6.16 -10.68 -3.10
C ALA A 96 5.55 -11.46 -4.27
N VAL A 97 5.98 -11.14 -5.49
CA VAL A 97 5.59 -11.88 -6.69
C VAL A 97 6.01 -13.34 -6.59
N LEU A 98 7.27 -13.61 -6.26
CA LEU A 98 7.77 -14.98 -6.08
C LEU A 98 7.03 -15.70 -4.96
N ALA A 99 6.81 -15.05 -3.80
CA ALA A 99 6.07 -15.63 -2.69
C ALA A 99 4.66 -16.06 -3.09
N ASN A 100 3.96 -15.25 -3.90
CA ASN A 100 2.63 -15.61 -4.38
C ASN A 100 2.65 -16.74 -5.41
N PHE A 101 3.69 -16.86 -6.25
CA PHE A 101 3.85 -18.01 -7.14
C PHE A 101 4.06 -19.32 -6.39
N PHE A 102 4.85 -19.32 -5.31
CA PHE A 102 5.06 -20.52 -4.49
C PHE A 102 3.87 -20.85 -3.58
N PHE A 103 3.16 -19.83 -3.12
CA PHE A 103 2.04 -19.95 -2.17
C PHE A 103 0.81 -19.20 -2.69
N PRO A 104 0.21 -19.65 -3.81
CA PRO A 104 -0.93 -18.95 -4.39
C PRO A 104 -2.14 -18.98 -3.45
N VAL A 105 -2.74 -17.81 -3.22
CA VAL A 105 -3.96 -17.67 -2.44
C VAL A 105 -5.12 -17.36 -3.39
N LYS A 106 -6.24 -18.03 -3.18
CA LYS A 106 -7.54 -17.75 -3.83
C LYS A 106 -8.53 -17.30 -2.77
N LEU A 107 -9.26 -16.25 -3.07
CA LEU A 107 -10.30 -15.72 -2.19
C LEU A 107 -11.67 -16.31 -2.62
N VAL A 108 -12.54 -16.44 -1.65
CA VAL A 108 -13.95 -16.74 -1.93
C VAL A 108 -14.67 -15.39 -2.05
N LEU A 109 -15.02 -15.02 -3.29
CA LEU A 109 -15.70 -13.77 -3.60
C LEU A 109 -17.10 -14.06 -4.14
N ASP A 110 -18.10 -13.37 -3.57
CA ASP A 110 -19.49 -13.53 -4.03
C ASP A 110 -19.69 -13.01 -5.44
N GLY A 111 -20.42 -13.77 -6.27
CA GLY A 111 -20.81 -13.38 -7.62
C GLY A 111 -19.65 -13.29 -8.63
N VAL A 112 -18.47 -13.81 -8.29
CA VAL A 112 -17.34 -13.92 -9.23
C VAL A 112 -17.40 -15.30 -9.87
N GLN A 113 -17.83 -15.34 -11.14
CA GLN A 113 -17.62 -16.52 -11.98
C GLN A 113 -16.14 -16.56 -12.34
N THR A 114 -15.51 -17.73 -12.17
CA THR A 114 -14.17 -17.95 -12.73
C THR A 114 -14.23 -17.60 -14.21
N ALA A 115 -13.36 -16.67 -14.62
CA ALA A 115 -13.33 -16.27 -16.01
C ALA A 115 -13.05 -17.52 -16.88
N THR A 116 -14.03 -17.93 -17.65
CA THR A 116 -13.84 -18.88 -18.76
C THR A 116 -13.17 -18.19 -19.95
N ASN A 117 -12.73 -16.94 -19.75
CA ASN A 117 -12.03 -16.18 -20.76
C ASN A 117 -10.65 -16.80 -20.94
N SER A 118 -10.50 -17.46 -22.08
CA SER A 118 -9.22 -17.86 -22.64
C SER A 118 -8.23 -16.73 -22.44
N SER A 119 -7.12 -17.01 -21.74
CA SER A 119 -5.95 -16.11 -21.70
C SER A 119 -5.71 -15.62 -23.14
N PRO A 120 -5.43 -14.32 -23.34
CA PRO A 120 -5.10 -13.83 -24.66
C PRO A 120 -4.01 -14.72 -25.24
N THR A 121 -4.30 -15.35 -26.37
CA THR A 121 -3.46 -16.40 -26.96
C THR A 121 -2.15 -15.87 -27.50
N HIS A 122 -2.02 -14.52 -27.62
CA HIS A 122 -0.81 -13.88 -28.11
C HIS A 122 -0.36 -12.73 -27.21
N MET A 123 0.93 -12.73 -26.85
CA MET A 123 1.59 -11.65 -26.10
C MET A 123 1.39 -10.26 -26.74
N SER A 124 1.26 -10.22 -28.10
CA SER A 124 0.97 -9.02 -28.87
C SER A 124 -0.35 -8.34 -28.49
N ASP A 125 -1.37 -9.14 -28.14
CA ASP A 125 -2.70 -8.60 -27.84
C ASP A 125 -2.73 -7.98 -26.43
N ILE A 126 -2.07 -8.62 -25.47
CA ILE A 126 -1.85 -8.03 -24.13
C ILE A 126 -1.14 -6.68 -24.26
N PHE A 127 -0.07 -6.63 -25.07
CA PHE A 127 0.70 -5.41 -25.23
C PHE A 127 -0.07 -4.28 -25.93
N LYS A 128 -0.89 -4.62 -26.94
CA LYS A 128 -1.80 -3.66 -27.59
C LYS A 128 -2.82 -3.09 -26.61
N ASP A 129 -3.49 -3.96 -25.85
CA ASP A 129 -4.49 -3.53 -24.87
C ASP A 129 -3.90 -2.61 -23.81
N LEU A 130 -2.69 -2.90 -23.32
CA LEU A 130 -1.97 -2.04 -22.39
C LEU A 130 -1.64 -0.68 -23.02
N LEU A 131 -1.17 -0.66 -24.29
CA LEU A 131 -0.86 0.60 -25.00
C LEU A 131 -2.09 1.48 -25.18
N PHE A 132 -3.24 0.92 -25.55
CA PHE A 132 -4.49 1.68 -25.70
C PHE A 132 -4.99 2.22 -24.36
N LYS A 133 -4.86 1.45 -23.27
CA LYS A 133 -5.19 1.93 -21.93
C LYS A 133 -4.31 3.09 -21.46
N ILE A 134 -3.02 3.10 -21.84
CA ILE A 134 -2.07 4.17 -21.51
C ILE A 134 -2.47 5.51 -22.13
N VAL A 135 -2.97 5.50 -23.39
CA VAL A 135 -3.31 6.73 -24.15
C VAL A 135 -4.80 7.10 -24.10
N ASP A 136 -5.56 6.51 -23.18
CA ASP A 136 -6.98 6.83 -23.00
C ASP A 136 -7.21 8.32 -22.65
N ASN A 137 -8.41 8.83 -22.93
CA ASN A 137 -8.78 10.18 -22.54
C ASN A 137 -8.71 10.36 -21.02
N PRO A 138 -8.07 11.43 -20.48
CA PRO A 138 -7.87 11.58 -19.03
C PRO A 138 -9.19 11.60 -18.23
N ILE A 139 -10.24 12.19 -18.76
CA ILE A 139 -11.56 12.24 -18.09
C ILE A 139 -12.20 10.85 -18.13
N ASN A 140 -12.10 10.15 -19.28
CA ASN A 140 -12.59 8.79 -19.39
C ASN A 140 -11.83 7.84 -18.46
N ALA A 141 -10.51 7.95 -18.40
CA ALA A 141 -9.67 7.16 -17.50
C ALA A 141 -10.09 7.33 -16.03
N LEU A 142 -10.36 8.57 -15.60
CA LEU A 142 -10.82 8.85 -14.23
C LEU A 142 -12.23 8.29 -13.97
N SER A 143 -13.16 8.43 -14.93
CA SER A 143 -14.55 8.00 -14.76
C SER A 143 -14.73 6.48 -14.82
N SER A 144 -13.97 5.82 -15.69
CA SER A 144 -14.00 4.35 -15.85
C SER A 144 -13.09 3.58 -14.89
N GLY A 145 -12.21 4.29 -14.16
CA GLY A 145 -11.20 3.65 -13.31
C GLY A 145 -10.09 2.97 -14.11
N ASN A 146 -9.75 3.48 -15.31
CA ASN A 146 -8.59 3.03 -16.06
C ASN A 146 -7.30 3.56 -15.43
N TYR A 147 -6.75 2.81 -14.47
CA TYR A 147 -5.60 3.25 -13.70
C TYR A 147 -4.31 3.40 -14.50
N LEU A 148 -4.12 2.68 -15.61
CA LEU A 148 -2.97 2.91 -16.50
C LEU A 148 -3.04 4.27 -17.16
N GLY A 149 -4.21 4.66 -17.66
CA GLY A 149 -4.46 6.00 -18.19
C GLY A 149 -4.31 7.08 -17.12
N ILE A 150 -4.88 6.85 -15.92
CA ILE A 150 -4.74 7.75 -14.77
C ILE A 150 -3.26 7.98 -14.43
N LEU A 151 -2.48 6.90 -14.31
CA LEU A 151 -1.06 6.97 -14.02
C LEU A 151 -0.28 7.75 -15.09
N THR A 152 -0.56 7.46 -16.37
CA THR A 152 0.08 8.13 -17.50
C THR A 152 -0.16 9.65 -17.46
N TRP A 153 -1.40 10.07 -17.30
CA TRP A 153 -1.75 11.49 -17.25
C TRP A 153 -1.27 12.18 -15.98
N ALA A 154 -1.23 11.46 -14.85
CA ALA A 154 -0.67 11.98 -13.61
C ALA A 154 0.87 12.19 -13.72
N ILE A 155 1.59 11.26 -14.35
CA ILE A 155 3.03 11.40 -14.61
C ILE A 155 3.29 12.52 -15.61
N ALA A 156 2.60 12.53 -16.75
CA ALA A 156 2.76 13.56 -17.77
C ALA A 156 2.47 14.96 -17.22
N GLY A 157 1.35 15.13 -16.49
CA GLY A 157 0.99 16.36 -15.83
C GLY A 157 2.00 16.78 -14.76
N GLY A 158 2.47 15.84 -13.94
CA GLY A 158 3.49 16.09 -12.91
C GLY A 158 4.82 16.57 -13.50
N ILE A 159 5.26 15.98 -14.62
CA ILE A 159 6.47 16.41 -15.35
C ILE A 159 6.26 17.79 -15.97
N ALA A 160 5.14 18.01 -16.66
CA ALA A 160 4.83 19.30 -17.28
C ALA A 160 4.77 20.44 -16.26
N LEU A 161 4.23 20.18 -15.08
CA LEU A 161 4.10 21.16 -14.00
C LEU A 161 5.34 21.28 -13.11
N LYS A 162 6.40 20.51 -13.37
CA LYS A 162 7.60 20.50 -12.53
C LYS A 162 8.27 21.87 -12.41
N HIS A 163 8.20 22.68 -13.46
CA HIS A 163 8.81 24.02 -13.52
C HIS A 163 7.83 25.16 -13.31
N CYS A 164 6.59 24.87 -12.89
CA CYS A 164 5.63 25.92 -12.53
C CYS A 164 6.05 26.67 -11.25
N SER A 165 5.39 27.80 -10.98
CA SER A 165 5.68 28.62 -9.80
C SER A 165 5.41 27.86 -8.49
N ASN A 166 6.02 28.30 -7.39
CA ASN A 166 5.83 27.67 -6.08
C ASN A 166 4.36 27.81 -5.60
N GLU A 167 3.71 28.91 -5.95
CA GLU A 167 2.29 29.14 -5.65
C GLU A 167 1.40 28.10 -6.36
N ALA A 168 1.70 27.78 -7.62
CA ALA A 168 0.98 26.75 -8.37
C ALA A 168 1.21 25.36 -7.76
N LYS A 169 2.44 25.04 -7.34
CA LYS A 169 2.76 23.78 -6.64
C LYS A 169 2.01 23.68 -5.32
N GLN A 170 1.90 24.78 -4.59
CA GLN A 170 1.18 24.82 -3.30
C GLN A 170 -0.32 24.49 -3.50
N VAL A 171 -0.94 24.96 -4.58
CA VAL A 171 -2.34 24.61 -4.90
C VAL A 171 -2.50 23.09 -5.05
N PHE A 172 -1.60 22.41 -5.75
CA PHE A 172 -1.67 20.93 -5.86
C PHE A 172 -1.45 20.21 -4.52
N ILE A 173 -0.57 20.74 -3.66
CA ILE A 173 -0.38 20.22 -2.30
C ILE A 173 -1.68 20.36 -1.50
N ASP A 174 -2.33 21.53 -1.54
CA ASP A 174 -3.57 21.82 -0.81
C ASP A 174 -4.73 20.93 -1.31
N ILE A 175 -4.85 20.74 -2.63
CA ILE A 175 -5.83 19.82 -3.23
C ILE A 175 -5.56 18.37 -2.75
N ASN A 176 -4.31 17.93 -2.79
CA ASN A 176 -3.94 16.59 -2.31
C ASN A 176 -4.27 16.40 -0.83
N GLU A 177 -4.00 17.37 0.02
CA GLU A 177 -4.41 17.34 1.42
C GLU A 177 -5.93 17.28 1.58
N GLY A 178 -6.68 18.01 0.76
CA GLY A 178 -8.14 17.97 0.72
C GLY A 178 -8.65 16.56 0.41
N VAL A 179 -8.14 15.94 -0.66
CA VAL A 179 -8.49 14.57 -1.07
C VAL A 179 -8.12 13.57 0.03
N LEU A 180 -6.94 13.69 0.62
CA LEU A 180 -6.53 12.84 1.74
C LEU A 180 -7.43 12.98 2.98
N LYS A 181 -7.96 14.18 3.26
CA LYS A 181 -8.94 14.39 4.35
C LYS A 181 -10.24 13.64 4.06
N ILE A 182 -10.71 13.64 2.81
CA ILE A 182 -11.90 12.87 2.39
C ILE A 182 -11.65 11.37 2.55
N VAL A 183 -10.51 10.86 2.07
CA VAL A 183 -10.15 9.45 2.25
C VAL A 183 -10.09 9.06 3.72
N LYS A 184 -9.45 9.88 4.57
CA LYS A 184 -9.40 9.65 6.02
C LYS A 184 -10.81 9.62 6.64
N PHE A 185 -11.73 10.44 6.16
CA PHE A 185 -13.12 10.40 6.61
C PHE A 185 -13.80 9.09 6.21
N VAL A 186 -13.66 8.65 4.95
CA VAL A 186 -14.18 7.36 4.49
C VAL A 186 -13.59 6.21 5.30
N VAL A 187 -12.27 6.20 5.53
CA VAL A 187 -11.60 5.17 6.34
C VAL A 187 -12.10 5.14 7.79
N LYS A 188 -12.52 6.26 8.37
CA LYS A 188 -13.15 6.26 9.71
C LYS A 188 -14.49 5.52 9.74
N LEU A 189 -15.16 5.32 8.62
CA LEU A 189 -16.36 4.51 8.50
C LEU A 189 -16.06 3.01 8.35
N ALA A 190 -14.80 2.62 8.23
CA ALA A 190 -14.37 1.24 8.05
C ALA A 190 -14.95 0.26 9.11
N PRO A 191 -15.04 0.57 10.41
CA PRO A 191 -15.62 -0.35 11.38
C PRO A 191 -17.04 -0.82 11.02
N PHE A 192 -17.88 0.08 10.52
CA PHE A 192 -19.24 -0.25 10.06
C PHE A 192 -19.22 -1.01 8.73
N GLY A 193 -18.40 -0.56 7.79
CA GLY A 193 -18.26 -1.25 6.50
C GLY A 193 -17.72 -2.66 6.65
N ILE A 194 -16.68 -2.84 7.44
CA ILE A 194 -16.06 -4.14 7.72
C ILE A 194 -17.01 -5.06 8.46
N PHE A 195 -17.77 -4.53 9.43
CA PHE A 195 -18.85 -5.28 10.10
C PHE A 195 -19.81 -5.88 9.08
N GLY A 196 -20.34 -5.09 8.14
CA GLY A 196 -21.27 -5.57 7.13
C GLY A 196 -20.65 -6.58 6.16
N LEU A 197 -19.42 -6.31 5.68
CA LEU A 197 -18.70 -7.22 4.79
C LEU A 197 -18.40 -8.57 5.43
N VAL A 198 -17.97 -8.58 6.69
CA VAL A 198 -17.67 -9.80 7.44
C VAL A 198 -18.94 -10.59 7.71
N ALA A 199 -20.02 -9.92 8.14
CA ALA A 199 -21.32 -10.58 8.38
C ALA A 199 -21.80 -11.31 7.11
N ASN A 200 -21.79 -10.63 5.97
CA ASN A 200 -22.19 -11.21 4.69
C ASN A 200 -21.25 -12.35 4.24
N SER A 201 -19.95 -12.14 4.34
CA SER A 201 -18.97 -13.16 3.97
C SER A 201 -19.13 -14.43 4.78
N VAL A 202 -19.30 -14.33 6.11
CA VAL A 202 -19.53 -15.48 6.99
C VAL A 202 -20.84 -16.17 6.69
N ALA A 203 -21.93 -15.42 6.42
CA ALA A 203 -23.22 -15.98 6.09
C ALA A 203 -23.24 -16.74 4.76
N GLN A 204 -22.43 -16.32 3.77
CA GLN A 204 -22.40 -16.92 2.43
C GLN A 204 -21.35 -18.02 2.30
N THR A 205 -20.14 -17.81 2.83
CA THR A 205 -18.98 -18.69 2.61
C THR A 205 -18.56 -19.47 3.85
N GLY A 206 -19.16 -19.16 5.00
CA GLY A 206 -18.83 -19.81 6.27
C GLY A 206 -17.37 -19.64 6.68
N ALA A 207 -16.85 -20.61 7.40
CA ALA A 207 -15.46 -20.60 7.89
C ALA A 207 -14.40 -20.62 6.77
N GLN A 208 -14.73 -21.11 5.57
CA GLN A 208 -13.78 -21.18 4.46
C GLN A 208 -13.39 -19.79 3.92
N GLY A 209 -14.34 -18.85 3.88
CA GLY A 209 -14.06 -17.47 3.50
C GLY A 209 -13.06 -16.82 4.46
N LEU A 210 -13.32 -16.92 5.76
CA LEU A 210 -12.41 -16.38 6.78
C LEU A 210 -11.03 -17.04 6.74
N LEU A 211 -10.95 -18.35 6.49
CA LEU A 211 -9.67 -19.06 6.36
C LEU A 211 -8.84 -18.54 5.18
N SER A 212 -9.48 -18.18 4.08
CA SER A 212 -8.78 -17.58 2.92
C SER A 212 -8.16 -16.22 3.28
N TYR A 213 -8.82 -15.40 4.10
CA TYR A 213 -8.29 -14.12 4.60
C TYR A 213 -7.11 -14.31 5.54
N VAL A 214 -7.18 -15.32 6.41
CA VAL A 214 -6.05 -15.68 7.29
C VAL A 214 -4.85 -16.15 6.48
N LYS A 215 -5.05 -17.00 5.47
CA LYS A 215 -3.97 -17.44 4.56
C LYS A 215 -3.32 -16.26 3.83
N LEU A 216 -4.13 -15.33 3.33
CA LEU A 216 -3.64 -14.11 2.69
C LEU A 216 -2.81 -13.26 3.66
N LEU A 217 -3.32 -13.06 4.89
CA LEU A 217 -2.61 -12.30 5.92
C LEU A 217 -1.26 -12.94 6.28
N ILE A 218 -1.23 -14.27 6.45
CA ILE A 218 0.02 -15.01 6.72
C ILE A 218 1.01 -14.82 5.59
N LEU A 219 0.58 -14.93 4.32
CA LEU A 219 1.45 -14.73 3.16
C LEU A 219 2.04 -13.31 3.15
N LEU A 220 1.22 -12.28 3.38
CA LEU A 220 1.65 -10.88 3.44
C LEU A 220 2.67 -10.67 4.55
N VAL A 221 2.35 -11.07 5.77
CA VAL A 221 3.23 -10.87 6.94
C VAL A 221 4.53 -11.65 6.79
N ALA A 222 4.45 -12.93 6.38
CA ALA A 222 5.65 -13.76 6.16
C ALA A 222 6.56 -13.15 5.08
N THR A 223 6.00 -12.65 3.98
CA THR A 223 6.77 -11.98 2.93
C THR A 223 7.42 -10.70 3.44
N MET A 224 6.71 -9.86 4.20
CA MET A 224 7.26 -8.63 4.78
C MET A 224 8.39 -8.93 5.77
N LEU A 225 8.25 -9.98 6.59
CA LEU A 225 9.31 -10.44 7.49
C LEU A 225 10.51 -10.98 6.69
N PHE A 226 10.28 -11.74 5.63
CA PHE A 226 11.34 -12.21 4.75
C PHE A 226 12.09 -11.03 4.10
N VAL A 227 11.38 -10.02 3.62
CA VAL A 227 12.00 -8.79 3.11
C VAL A 227 12.84 -8.12 4.19
N THR A 228 12.33 -8.02 5.41
CA THR A 228 13.04 -7.40 6.54
C THR A 228 14.35 -8.12 6.87
N PHE A 229 14.30 -9.45 7.04
CA PHE A 229 15.42 -10.23 7.58
C PHE A 229 16.34 -10.82 6.51
N VAL A 230 15.88 -10.94 5.27
CA VAL A 230 16.67 -11.52 4.17
C VAL A 230 17.02 -10.46 3.13
N ILE A 231 16.03 -9.85 2.50
CA ILE A 231 16.30 -8.91 1.39
C ILE A 231 17.05 -7.66 1.88
N ASN A 232 16.56 -7.03 2.95
CA ASN A 232 17.23 -5.87 3.53
C ASN A 232 18.59 -6.22 4.13
N ALA A 233 18.74 -7.42 4.73
CA ALA A 233 20.02 -7.90 5.21
C ALA A 233 21.03 -8.08 4.07
N LEU A 234 20.62 -8.64 2.95
CA LEU A 234 21.46 -8.77 1.74
C LEU A 234 21.86 -7.39 1.21
N ILE A 235 20.89 -6.45 1.08
CA ILE A 235 21.18 -5.09 0.62
C ILE A 235 22.24 -4.42 1.53
N VAL A 236 22.04 -4.48 2.86
CA VAL A 236 22.98 -3.90 3.82
C VAL A 236 24.35 -4.58 3.73
N PHE A 237 24.39 -5.91 3.65
CA PHE A 237 25.63 -6.68 3.53
C PHE A 237 26.40 -6.33 2.26
N PHE A 238 25.72 -6.30 1.10
CA PHE A 238 26.40 -5.97 -0.17
C PHE A 238 26.88 -4.53 -0.20
N TYR A 239 26.16 -3.60 0.44
CA TYR A 239 26.54 -2.21 0.48
C TYR A 239 27.68 -1.91 1.47
N THR A 240 27.65 -2.53 2.65
CA THR A 240 28.60 -2.23 3.75
C THR A 240 29.70 -3.26 3.95
N ARG A 241 29.52 -4.50 3.47
CA ARG A 241 30.37 -5.67 3.75
C ARG A 241 30.49 -6.00 5.25
N LYS A 242 29.53 -5.53 6.06
CA LYS A 242 29.48 -5.78 7.51
C LYS A 242 28.23 -6.60 7.86
N ASN A 243 28.21 -7.15 9.08
CA ASN A 243 27.03 -7.86 9.59
C ASN A 243 25.80 -6.91 9.63
N PRO A 244 24.70 -7.20 8.92
CA PRO A 244 23.53 -6.34 8.85
C PRO A 244 22.65 -6.36 10.11
N PHE A 245 22.65 -7.49 10.84
CA PHE A 245 21.66 -7.75 11.89
C PHE A 245 21.70 -6.77 13.08
N PRO A 246 22.85 -6.32 13.60
CA PRO A 246 22.85 -5.34 14.68
C PRO A 246 22.08 -4.06 14.33
N LEU A 247 22.26 -3.54 13.11
CA LEU A 247 21.56 -2.35 12.65
C LEU A 247 20.07 -2.63 12.40
N ILE A 248 19.72 -3.76 11.80
CA ILE A 248 18.34 -4.17 11.58
C ILE A 248 17.58 -4.24 12.91
N PHE A 249 18.14 -4.90 13.94
CA PHE A 249 17.48 -5.01 15.23
C PHE A 249 17.31 -3.66 15.95
N ILE A 250 18.28 -2.74 15.81
CA ILE A 250 18.15 -1.38 16.32
C ILE A 250 16.98 -0.66 15.62
N CYS A 251 16.89 -0.74 14.29
CA CYS A 251 15.80 -0.13 13.53
C CYS A 251 14.44 -0.74 13.88
N LEU A 252 14.36 -2.07 14.05
CA LEU A 252 13.14 -2.74 14.48
C LEU A 252 12.70 -2.29 15.87
N ARG A 253 13.61 -2.26 16.84
CA ARG A 253 13.30 -1.91 18.22
C ARG A 253 12.86 -0.46 18.38
N HIS A 254 13.52 0.48 17.71
CA HIS A 254 13.34 1.91 17.97
C HIS A 254 12.46 2.63 16.92
N SER A 255 12.29 2.07 15.74
CA SER A 255 11.45 2.64 14.68
C SER A 255 10.23 1.77 14.38
N ALA A 256 10.44 0.48 13.99
CA ALA A 256 9.35 -0.38 13.56
C ALA A 256 8.28 -0.57 14.64
N PHE A 257 8.68 -0.72 15.90
CA PHE A 257 7.75 -0.87 17.01
C PHE A 257 6.77 0.31 17.12
N PHE A 258 7.25 1.53 17.03
CA PHE A 258 6.40 2.71 17.07
C PHE A 258 5.53 2.82 15.79
N ALA A 259 6.14 2.60 14.63
CA ALA A 259 5.46 2.63 13.33
C ALA A 259 4.32 1.60 13.24
N PHE A 260 4.50 0.41 13.81
CA PHE A 260 3.49 -0.66 13.89
C PHE A 260 2.19 -0.18 14.56
N PHE A 261 2.29 0.53 15.66
CA PHE A 261 1.11 0.99 16.38
C PHE A 261 0.49 2.27 15.79
N THR A 262 1.31 3.16 15.25
CA THR A 262 0.81 4.42 14.65
C THR A 262 0.24 4.22 13.24
N ARG A 263 0.70 3.20 12.52
CA ARG A 263 0.32 2.92 11.13
C ARG A 263 0.48 4.16 10.24
N SER A 264 1.51 4.96 10.52
CA SER A 264 1.79 6.19 9.78
C SER A 264 3.29 6.45 9.71
N SER A 265 3.87 6.29 8.53
CA SER A 265 5.28 6.64 8.28
C SER A 265 5.55 8.11 8.54
N ALA A 266 4.59 8.99 8.23
CA ALA A 266 4.71 10.42 8.50
C ALA A 266 4.76 10.73 10.01
N ALA A 267 3.95 10.07 10.82
CA ALA A 267 3.99 10.23 12.28
C ALA A 267 5.29 9.69 12.90
N ASN A 268 5.97 8.78 12.20
CA ASN A 268 7.24 8.19 12.65
C ASN A 268 8.48 9.02 12.27
N ILE A 269 8.35 10.05 11.44
CA ILE A 269 9.47 10.91 11.02
C ILE A 269 10.29 11.44 12.24
N PRO A 270 9.69 12.03 13.27
CA PRO A 270 10.44 12.52 14.42
C PRO A 270 11.18 11.41 15.18
N VAL A 271 10.58 10.22 15.28
CA VAL A 271 11.19 9.05 15.93
C VAL A 271 12.41 8.59 15.13
N ASN A 272 12.28 8.49 13.81
CA ASN A 272 13.36 8.09 12.91
C ASN A 272 14.51 9.12 12.91
N MET A 273 14.20 10.42 12.91
CA MET A 273 15.21 11.48 13.01
C MET A 273 15.97 11.40 14.34
N ALA A 274 15.25 11.18 15.45
CA ALA A 274 15.88 11.02 16.77
C ALA A 274 16.79 9.77 16.81
N LEU A 275 16.36 8.66 16.17
CA LEU A 275 17.18 7.46 16.05
C LEU A 275 18.43 7.70 15.20
N CYS A 276 18.31 8.39 14.07
CA CYS A 276 19.46 8.78 13.24
C CYS A 276 20.47 9.63 14.01
N ALA A 277 20.00 10.60 14.81
CA ALA A 277 20.86 11.40 15.68
C ALA A 277 21.62 10.53 16.70
N LYS A 278 20.95 9.58 17.35
CA LYS A 278 21.59 8.61 18.27
C LYS A 278 22.62 7.72 17.58
N LEU A 279 22.38 7.36 16.32
CA LEU A 279 23.32 6.57 15.49
C LEU A 279 24.55 7.39 15.05
N GLY A 280 24.59 8.72 15.32
CA GLY A 280 25.69 9.60 14.91
C GLY A 280 25.65 10.02 13.44
N ILE A 281 24.48 9.95 12.82
CA ILE A 281 24.29 10.38 11.43
C ILE A 281 24.20 11.90 11.37
N ASP A 282 24.75 12.49 10.31
CA ASP A 282 24.73 13.93 10.08
C ASP A 282 23.29 14.48 9.96
N LYS A 283 23.01 15.56 10.69
CA LYS A 283 21.68 16.18 10.77
C LYS A 283 21.19 16.69 9.41
N GLU A 284 22.05 17.27 8.60
CA GLU A 284 21.67 17.75 7.27
C GLU A 284 21.24 16.59 6.36
N PHE A 285 21.91 15.43 6.48
CA PHE A 285 21.60 14.25 5.69
C PHE A 285 20.29 13.59 6.13
N TYR A 286 20.11 13.26 7.42
CA TYR A 286 18.88 12.62 7.87
C TYR A 286 17.68 13.57 7.85
N GLY A 287 17.90 14.89 7.95
CA GLY A 287 16.85 15.90 7.82
C GLY A 287 16.17 15.88 6.46
N ILE A 288 16.86 15.40 5.42
CA ILE A 288 16.31 15.22 4.06
C ILE A 288 15.89 13.76 3.83
N SER A 289 16.77 12.80 4.16
CA SER A 289 16.54 11.40 3.80
C SER A 289 15.34 10.79 4.52
N ILE A 290 15.12 11.09 5.81
CA ILE A 290 14.00 10.50 6.57
C ILE A 290 12.63 11.00 6.08
N PRO A 291 12.37 12.32 5.91
CA PRO A 291 11.11 12.77 5.32
C PRO A 291 10.90 12.25 3.89
N LEU A 292 11.97 12.14 3.10
CA LEU A 292 11.92 11.57 1.75
C LEU A 292 11.57 10.09 1.80
N GLY A 293 12.22 9.30 2.68
CA GLY A 293 11.94 7.88 2.89
C GLY A 293 10.50 7.63 3.27
N ALA A 294 9.95 8.40 4.21
CA ALA A 294 8.55 8.31 4.63
C ALA A 294 7.54 8.51 3.49
N THR A 295 7.99 8.90 2.29
CA THR A 295 7.14 9.10 1.10
C THR A 295 7.49 8.19 -0.09
N ILE A 296 8.73 7.74 -0.24
CA ILE A 296 9.15 6.94 -1.41
C ILE A 296 9.71 5.55 -1.07
N ASN A 297 10.10 5.31 0.18
CA ASN A 297 10.61 4.01 0.62
C ASN A 297 9.46 3.16 1.19
N MET A 298 8.68 2.59 0.31
CA MET A 298 7.41 1.93 0.63
C MET A 298 7.43 0.43 0.29
N ALA A 299 8.47 -0.27 0.77
CA ALA A 299 8.70 -1.68 0.48
C ALA A 299 7.51 -2.58 0.90
N GLY A 300 6.92 -2.33 2.08
CA GLY A 300 5.76 -3.06 2.56
C GLY A 300 4.51 -2.78 1.72
N ALA A 301 4.30 -1.52 1.28
CA ALA A 301 3.20 -1.18 0.38
C ALA A 301 3.34 -1.88 -0.97
N ALA A 302 4.55 -1.98 -1.52
CA ALA A 302 4.82 -2.71 -2.75
C ALA A 302 4.52 -4.21 -2.61
N VAL A 303 4.86 -4.82 -1.47
CA VAL A 303 4.47 -6.21 -1.13
C VAL A 303 2.95 -6.36 -1.10
N THR A 304 2.25 -5.45 -0.45
CA THR A 304 0.78 -5.46 -0.36
C THR A 304 0.13 -5.37 -1.73
N ILE A 305 0.55 -4.40 -2.54
CA ILE A 305 0.02 -4.19 -3.89
C ILE A 305 0.26 -5.44 -4.75
N ALA A 306 1.47 -5.99 -4.75
CA ALA A 306 1.81 -7.15 -5.56
C ALA A 306 1.03 -8.41 -5.14
N ILE A 307 1.01 -8.77 -3.84
CA ILE A 307 0.33 -9.98 -3.36
C ILE A 307 -1.17 -9.89 -3.57
N LEU A 308 -1.81 -8.77 -3.23
CA LEU A 308 -3.26 -8.64 -3.36
C LEU A 308 -3.70 -8.64 -4.83
N SER A 309 -2.92 -8.03 -5.73
CA SER A 309 -3.23 -8.07 -7.17
C SER A 309 -3.05 -9.46 -7.77
N LEU A 310 -2.01 -10.20 -7.37
CA LEU A 310 -1.84 -11.61 -7.77
C LEU A 310 -2.92 -12.50 -7.16
N THR A 311 -3.34 -12.23 -5.93
CA THR A 311 -4.45 -12.94 -5.29
C THR A 311 -5.76 -12.70 -6.04
N ALA A 312 -6.00 -11.48 -6.54
CA ALA A 312 -7.12 -11.19 -7.42
C ALA A 312 -7.06 -12.02 -8.69
N ALA A 313 -5.91 -12.06 -9.38
CA ALA A 313 -5.70 -12.84 -10.58
C ALA A 313 -5.90 -14.35 -10.35
N ASN A 314 -5.32 -14.90 -9.29
CA ASN A 314 -5.51 -16.30 -8.89
C ASN A 314 -6.99 -16.63 -8.61
N THR A 315 -7.72 -15.67 -8.01
CA THR A 315 -9.15 -15.86 -7.67
C THR A 315 -10.02 -15.95 -8.90
N VAL A 316 -9.75 -15.13 -9.92
CA VAL A 316 -10.51 -15.18 -11.19
C VAL A 316 -9.95 -16.21 -12.18
N GLY A 317 -8.84 -16.88 -11.85
CA GLY A 317 -8.26 -17.94 -12.69
C GLY A 317 -7.40 -17.43 -13.83
N ILE A 318 -6.88 -16.20 -13.76
CA ILE A 318 -5.97 -15.65 -14.76
C ILE A 318 -4.55 -16.21 -14.53
N GLU A 319 -3.98 -16.83 -15.54
CA GLU A 319 -2.57 -17.23 -15.55
C GLU A 319 -1.67 -16.04 -15.85
N ILE A 320 -0.66 -15.83 -15.02
CA ILE A 320 0.25 -14.70 -15.12
C ILE A 320 1.57 -15.12 -15.75
N SER A 321 1.90 -14.51 -16.87
CA SER A 321 3.18 -14.71 -17.55
C SER A 321 4.35 -14.07 -16.77
N LEU A 322 5.57 -14.55 -17.01
CA LEU A 322 6.78 -13.98 -16.40
C LEU A 322 6.97 -12.49 -16.69
N LEU A 323 6.58 -12.04 -17.90
CA LEU A 323 6.64 -10.63 -18.27
C LEU A 323 5.66 -9.80 -17.46
N GLN A 324 4.41 -10.25 -17.31
CA GLN A 324 3.42 -9.57 -16.47
C GLN A 324 3.84 -9.53 -15.01
N ALA A 325 4.44 -10.60 -14.50
CA ALA A 325 4.99 -10.67 -13.14
C ALA A 325 6.11 -9.64 -12.93
N PHE A 326 7.01 -9.49 -13.90
CA PHE A 326 8.06 -8.48 -13.87
C PHE A 326 7.48 -7.06 -13.95
N LEU A 327 6.56 -6.80 -14.87
CA LEU A 327 5.87 -5.52 -14.99
C LEU A 327 5.09 -5.17 -13.72
N LEU A 328 4.45 -6.14 -13.07
CA LEU A 328 3.80 -5.93 -11.78
C LEU A 328 4.80 -5.46 -10.72
N SER A 329 6.01 -6.06 -10.67
CA SER A 329 7.03 -5.64 -9.70
C SER A 329 7.45 -4.17 -9.91
N ILE A 330 7.53 -3.72 -11.16
CA ILE A 330 7.81 -2.33 -11.51
C ILE A 330 6.63 -1.42 -11.13
N ILE A 331 5.42 -1.77 -11.54
CA ILE A 331 4.20 -0.98 -11.27
C ILE A 331 3.97 -0.86 -9.76
N ALA A 332 4.08 -1.97 -9.02
CA ALA A 332 3.92 -1.95 -7.56
C ALA A 332 4.97 -1.07 -6.88
N THR A 333 6.22 -1.06 -7.37
CA THR A 333 7.28 -0.20 -6.86
C THR A 333 6.93 1.28 -7.01
N PHE A 334 6.56 1.71 -8.23
CA PHE A 334 6.21 3.11 -8.48
C PHE A 334 4.89 3.52 -7.83
N ALA A 335 3.90 2.64 -7.83
CA ALA A 335 2.63 2.87 -7.14
C ALA A 335 2.86 3.06 -5.64
N ALA A 336 3.67 2.19 -5.02
CA ALA A 336 4.01 2.30 -3.61
C ALA A 336 4.68 3.64 -3.26
N CYS A 337 5.58 4.16 -4.12
CA CYS A 337 6.15 5.52 -3.94
C CYS A 337 5.09 6.63 -3.98
N GLY A 338 3.92 6.36 -4.54
CA GLY A 338 2.76 7.23 -4.52
C GLY A 338 1.84 7.04 -3.31
N ALA A 339 1.93 5.92 -2.59
CA ALA A 339 1.15 5.71 -1.38
C ALA A 339 1.57 6.76 -0.33
N SER A 340 0.74 7.74 -0.09
CA SER A 340 1.04 8.71 0.96
C SER A 340 0.88 8.03 2.32
N GLY A 341 1.88 7.96 3.17
CA GLY A 341 1.94 7.24 4.45
C GLY A 341 0.74 7.37 5.40
N VAL A 342 -0.47 7.18 4.84
CA VAL A 342 -1.76 7.11 5.54
C VAL A 342 -2.22 5.66 5.60
N ALA A 343 -2.88 5.30 6.70
CA ALA A 343 -3.39 3.95 6.91
C ALA A 343 -4.28 3.47 5.75
N GLY A 344 -3.97 2.30 5.18
CA GLY A 344 -4.71 1.70 4.07
C GLY A 344 -4.46 2.35 2.71
N GLY A 345 -3.50 3.28 2.58
CA GLY A 345 -3.20 3.95 1.31
C GLY A 345 -2.75 2.98 0.21
N SER A 346 -1.96 1.97 0.54
CA SER A 346 -1.51 0.93 -0.39
C SER A 346 -2.66 0.11 -0.99
N LEU A 347 -3.73 -0.13 -0.22
CA LEU A 347 -4.89 -0.89 -0.66
C LEU A 347 -5.62 -0.21 -1.84
N LEU A 348 -5.67 1.12 -1.84
CA LEU A 348 -6.33 1.88 -2.91
C LEU A 348 -5.54 1.89 -4.22
N LEU A 349 -4.30 1.39 -4.22
CA LEU A 349 -3.45 1.24 -5.39
C LEU A 349 -3.55 -0.17 -6.04
N ILE A 350 -4.24 -1.12 -5.38
CA ILE A 350 -4.46 -2.47 -5.91
C ILE A 350 -5.16 -2.46 -7.28
N PRO A 351 -6.21 -1.65 -7.53
CA PRO A 351 -6.84 -1.61 -8.83
C PRO A 351 -5.91 -1.19 -9.96
N LEU A 352 -4.94 -0.31 -9.68
CA LEU A 352 -3.88 0.05 -10.63
C LEU A 352 -3.07 -1.20 -11.07
N ALA A 353 -2.66 -2.03 -10.12
CA ALA A 353 -1.91 -3.24 -10.42
C ALA A 353 -2.79 -4.33 -11.07
N CYS A 354 -4.06 -4.45 -10.66
CA CYS A 354 -5.03 -5.34 -11.26
C CYS A 354 -5.33 -5.01 -12.73
N SER A 355 -5.27 -3.73 -13.12
CA SER A 355 -5.50 -3.30 -14.50
C SER A 355 -4.45 -3.85 -15.49
N LEU A 356 -3.26 -4.23 -15.00
CA LEU A 356 -2.23 -4.92 -15.78
C LEU A 356 -2.71 -6.30 -16.26
N PHE A 357 -3.60 -6.94 -15.52
CA PHE A 357 -4.13 -8.26 -15.79
C PHE A 357 -5.53 -8.23 -16.42
N ASN A 358 -6.02 -7.06 -16.82
CA ASN A 358 -7.39 -6.87 -17.30
C ASN A 358 -8.47 -7.35 -16.29
N ILE A 359 -8.15 -7.31 -14.99
CA ILE A 359 -9.11 -7.64 -13.93
C ILE A 359 -10.11 -6.49 -13.82
N ASP A 360 -11.38 -6.85 -13.79
CA ASP A 360 -12.49 -5.92 -13.64
C ASP A 360 -12.30 -5.08 -12.35
N TYR A 361 -12.63 -3.79 -12.47
CA TYR A 361 -12.50 -2.84 -11.36
C TYR A 361 -13.33 -3.25 -10.13
N ASP A 362 -14.52 -3.84 -10.36
CA ASP A 362 -15.36 -4.32 -9.26
C ASP A 362 -14.73 -5.47 -8.49
N ILE A 363 -14.05 -6.38 -9.21
CA ILE A 363 -13.30 -7.48 -8.58
C ILE A 363 -12.11 -6.94 -7.80
N ALA A 364 -11.34 -6.03 -8.38
CA ALA A 364 -10.24 -5.39 -7.70
C ALA A 364 -10.69 -4.69 -6.39
N MET A 365 -11.84 -4.00 -6.43
CA MET A 365 -12.41 -3.34 -5.25
C MET A 365 -12.95 -4.31 -4.19
N LYS A 366 -13.41 -5.50 -4.56
CA LYS A 366 -13.72 -6.58 -3.59
C LYS A 366 -12.45 -7.04 -2.86
N VAL A 367 -11.34 -7.16 -3.58
CA VAL A 367 -10.04 -7.51 -2.97
C VAL A 367 -9.54 -6.39 -2.06
N VAL A 368 -9.71 -5.11 -2.45
CA VAL A 368 -9.45 -3.95 -1.58
C VAL A 368 -10.26 -4.03 -0.29
N ALA A 369 -11.54 -4.37 -0.38
CA ALA A 369 -12.41 -4.52 0.79
C ALA A 369 -11.89 -5.60 1.76
N ILE A 370 -11.44 -6.75 1.24
CA ILE A 370 -10.79 -7.79 2.05
C ILE A 370 -9.47 -7.27 2.63
N GLY A 371 -8.69 -6.52 1.87
CA GLY A 371 -7.51 -5.83 2.37
C GLY A 371 -7.81 -4.96 3.60
N PHE A 372 -8.92 -4.24 3.62
CA PHE A 372 -9.35 -3.47 4.81
C PHE A 372 -9.76 -4.37 5.98
N ILE A 373 -10.36 -5.55 5.73
CA ILE A 373 -10.71 -6.52 6.80
C ILE A 373 -9.44 -6.97 7.54
N ILE A 374 -8.40 -7.37 6.80
CA ILE A 374 -7.11 -7.82 7.37
C ILE A 374 -6.17 -6.65 7.70
N GLY A 375 -6.55 -5.44 7.32
CA GLY A 375 -5.71 -4.25 7.28
C GLY A 375 -5.16 -3.80 8.64
N VAL A 376 -5.77 -4.20 9.76
CA VAL A 376 -5.24 -3.85 11.09
C VAL A 376 -3.82 -4.39 11.28
N ILE A 377 -3.61 -5.68 10.99
CA ILE A 377 -2.31 -6.33 11.15
C ILE A 377 -1.44 -6.05 9.93
N GLN A 378 -1.99 -6.20 8.72
CA GLN A 378 -1.27 -6.01 7.47
C GLN A 378 -0.62 -4.63 7.40
N ASP A 379 -1.37 -3.54 7.60
CA ASP A 379 -0.90 -2.17 7.51
C ASP A 379 0.05 -1.79 8.65
N SER A 380 -0.12 -2.42 9.84
CA SER A 380 0.83 -2.27 10.95
C SER A 380 2.21 -2.84 10.60
N VAL A 381 2.28 -4.05 10.01
CA VAL A 381 3.54 -4.67 9.58
C VAL A 381 4.12 -3.95 8.37
N GLU A 382 3.28 -3.56 7.43
CA GLU A 382 3.65 -2.74 6.27
C GLU A 382 4.36 -1.47 6.71
N THR A 383 3.74 -0.69 7.61
CA THR A 383 4.29 0.58 8.08
C THR A 383 5.57 0.36 8.92
N ALA A 384 5.62 -0.71 9.70
CA ALA A 384 6.82 -1.08 10.46
C ALA A 384 8.01 -1.37 9.52
N LEU A 385 7.80 -2.12 8.44
CA LEU A 385 8.80 -2.37 7.42
C LEU A 385 9.22 -1.08 6.71
N ASN A 386 8.27 -0.29 6.19
CA ASN A 386 8.55 0.95 5.48
C ASN A 386 9.40 1.88 6.35
N SER A 387 8.95 2.17 7.56
CA SER A 387 9.55 3.18 8.42
C SER A 387 10.90 2.76 9.00
N SER A 388 11.08 1.49 9.37
CA SER A 388 12.38 0.99 9.85
C SER A 388 13.45 0.99 8.77
N THR A 389 13.08 0.75 7.52
CA THR A 389 14.02 0.80 6.39
C THR A 389 14.41 2.21 6.00
N ASP A 390 13.65 3.25 6.36
CA ASP A 390 14.07 4.65 6.21
C ASP A 390 15.36 4.90 6.99
N VAL A 391 15.41 4.48 8.25
CA VAL A 391 16.60 4.63 9.10
C VAL A 391 17.71 3.69 8.63
N LEU A 392 17.38 2.44 8.31
CA LEU A 392 18.34 1.42 7.86
C LEU A 392 19.13 1.91 6.65
N PHE A 393 18.45 2.36 5.61
CA PHE A 393 19.09 2.82 4.38
C PHE A 393 19.77 4.18 4.54
N THR A 394 19.20 5.10 5.36
CA THR A 394 19.87 6.34 5.72
C THR A 394 21.21 6.05 6.45
N ALA A 395 21.21 5.11 7.38
CA ALA A 395 22.41 4.76 8.15
C ALA A 395 23.54 4.23 7.25
N ILE A 396 23.23 3.30 6.34
CA ILE A 396 24.29 2.74 5.45
C ILE A 396 24.78 3.74 4.41
N CYS A 397 23.94 4.69 3.96
CA CYS A 397 24.33 5.75 3.03
C CYS A 397 25.13 6.87 3.68
N SER A 398 25.07 7.05 5.01
CA SER A 398 25.76 8.12 5.72
C SER A 398 27.27 8.02 5.64
N LYS A 399 27.81 6.78 5.50
CA LYS A 399 29.26 6.45 5.55
C LYS A 399 29.95 6.85 6.85
N ASN A 400 29.20 7.19 7.88
CA ASN A 400 29.73 7.50 9.21
C ASN A 400 29.99 6.21 10.00
N GLU A 401 30.89 6.25 10.97
CA GLU A 401 30.97 5.19 11.98
C GLU A 401 29.69 5.25 12.84
N LEU A 402 28.89 4.19 12.76
CA LEU A 402 27.62 4.14 13.46
C LEU A 402 27.80 3.78 14.92
N ASN A 403 27.12 4.50 15.80
CA ASN A 403 27.06 4.15 17.21
C ASN A 403 25.98 3.10 17.47
N TYR A 404 26.38 1.87 17.74
CA TYR A 404 25.46 0.78 18.04
C TYR A 404 25.06 0.68 19.53
N ASN A 405 25.67 1.48 20.42
CA ASN A 405 25.38 1.47 21.87
C ASN A 405 24.16 2.36 22.19
N ILE A 406 23.00 2.03 21.60
CA ILE A 406 21.75 2.77 21.79
C ILE A 406 20.92 2.04 22.86
N LYS A 407 20.75 2.71 24.02
CA LYS A 407 19.87 2.27 25.10
C LYS A 407 18.42 2.70 24.85
#